data_887f033442445cda4a522350a761034e
#
_entry.id   887f033442445cda4a522350a761034e
#
_cell.length_a   1.000
_cell.length_b   1.000
_cell.length_c   1.000
_cell.angle_alpha   90.00
_cell.angle_beta   90.00
_cell.angle_gamma   90.00
#
_symmetry.space_group_name_H-M   'P 1'
#
loop_
_entity.id
_entity.type
_entity.pdbx_description
1 polymer ?
#
loop_
_entity_poly.entity_id
_entity_poly.type
_entity_poly.pdbx_seq_one_letter_code
_entity_poly.pdbx_strand_id
1 'polypeptide(L)'
;MVLMISATFTGLIINKYEERLNAISTVLLACVPMLMDTGGNAGSQASVTIIRSLALNEIGTRDALKVLWKELRVSLVLGLCLAVACFAKLQLIDNLLFGYSGYTLQRSAIVAVSMFATIVIAKIIGGSLPILAKTMKLDPAVVASPFITTIVDALSLIIFCLLSVSILS
;
A
#
# COMPACT_ATOMS: atom_id res chain seq x y z
N MET A 1 15.89 -5.97 13.06
CA MET A 1 14.86 -6.46 14.00
C MET A 1 13.46 -6.00 13.61
N VAL A 2 13.19 -4.70 13.38
CA VAL A 2 11.84 -4.22 12.99
C VAL A 2 11.29 -4.93 11.76
N LEU A 3 12.10 -5.13 10.72
CA LEU A 3 11.71 -5.85 9.49
C LEU A 3 11.37 -7.34 9.74
N MET A 4 12.02 -7.99 10.72
CA MET A 4 11.68 -9.37 11.07
C MET A 4 10.33 -9.46 11.79
N ILE A 5 10.02 -8.49 12.64
CA ILE A 5 8.71 -8.36 13.27
C ILE A 5 7.64 -8.13 12.20
N SER A 6 7.92 -7.23 11.25
CA SER A 6 7.05 -6.99 10.09
C SER A 6 6.75 -8.27 9.32
N ALA A 7 7.79 -9.02 8.94
CA ALA A 7 7.65 -10.27 8.21
C ALA A 7 6.80 -11.30 8.98
N THR A 8 6.92 -11.35 10.30
CA THR A 8 6.11 -12.22 11.15
C THR A 8 4.63 -11.82 11.10
N PHE A 9 4.32 -10.53 11.24
CA PHE A 9 2.94 -10.04 11.13
C PHE A 9 2.33 -10.31 9.75
N THR A 10 3.08 -10.04 8.70
CA THR A 10 2.66 -10.33 7.31
C THR A 10 2.39 -11.83 7.13
N GLY A 11 3.28 -12.69 7.63
CA GLY A 11 3.11 -14.14 7.60
C GLY A 11 1.85 -14.61 8.34
N LEU A 12 1.56 -14.06 9.53
CA LEU A 12 0.34 -14.39 10.28
C LEU A 12 -0.93 -13.99 9.53
N ILE A 13 -0.93 -12.84 8.87
CA ILE A 13 -2.07 -12.38 8.07
C ILE A 13 -2.26 -13.31 6.87
N ILE A 14 -1.18 -13.63 6.14
CA ILE A 14 -1.24 -14.55 4.99
C ILE A 14 -1.80 -15.89 5.45
N ASN A 15 -1.23 -16.52 6.47
CA ASN A 15 -1.69 -17.82 6.98
C ASN A 15 -3.18 -17.83 7.35
N LYS A 16 -3.68 -16.73 7.93
CA LYS A 16 -5.09 -16.61 8.30
C LYS A 16 -6.04 -16.58 7.10
N TYR A 17 -5.60 -16.03 5.98
CA TYR A 17 -6.44 -15.85 4.79
C TYR A 17 -6.08 -16.80 3.66
N GLU A 18 -4.96 -17.52 3.74
CA GLU A 18 -4.43 -18.39 2.68
C GLU A 18 -5.43 -19.43 2.23
N GLU A 19 -6.05 -20.18 3.15
CA GLU A 19 -7.03 -21.21 2.81
C GLU A 19 -8.22 -20.62 2.05
N ARG A 20 -8.72 -19.46 2.50
CA ARG A 20 -9.86 -18.77 1.86
C ARG A 20 -9.49 -18.23 0.49
N LEU A 21 -8.32 -17.60 0.36
CA LEU A 21 -7.84 -17.07 -0.92
C LEU A 21 -7.54 -18.21 -1.91
N ASN A 22 -6.95 -19.31 -1.45
CA ASN A 22 -6.69 -20.48 -2.30
C ASN A 22 -8.00 -21.13 -2.77
N ALA A 23 -9.01 -21.20 -1.92
CA ALA A 23 -10.33 -21.71 -2.29
C ALA A 23 -11.01 -20.84 -3.37
N ILE A 24 -10.76 -19.53 -3.35
CA ILE A 24 -11.29 -18.59 -4.34
C ILE A 24 -10.44 -18.59 -5.61
N SER A 25 -9.12 -18.40 -5.48
CA SER A 25 -8.17 -18.42 -6.60
C SER A 25 -6.72 -18.26 -6.12
N THR A 26 -5.86 -19.21 -6.46
CA THR A 26 -4.40 -19.12 -6.26
C THR A 26 -3.76 -17.93 -6.98
N VAL A 27 -4.36 -17.48 -8.08
CA VAL A 27 -3.88 -16.34 -8.88
C VAL A 27 -3.93 -15.03 -8.09
N LEU A 28 -4.86 -14.89 -7.15
CA LEU A 28 -4.95 -13.69 -6.30
C LEU A 28 -3.74 -13.56 -5.36
N LEU A 29 -3.19 -14.67 -4.86
CA LEU A 29 -2.00 -14.63 -4.01
C LEU A 29 -0.77 -14.09 -4.75
N ALA A 30 -0.68 -14.33 -6.06
CA ALA A 30 0.40 -13.80 -6.90
C ALA A 30 0.38 -12.25 -7.00
N CYS A 31 -0.76 -11.61 -6.72
CA CYS A 31 -0.88 -10.14 -6.72
C CYS A 31 -0.41 -9.50 -5.41
N VAL A 32 -0.27 -10.25 -4.32
CA VAL A 32 0.11 -9.72 -2.99
C VAL A 32 1.45 -8.97 -3.02
N PRO A 33 2.55 -9.54 -3.57
CA PRO A 33 3.84 -8.83 -3.62
C PRO A 33 3.75 -7.50 -4.38
N MET A 34 3.00 -7.46 -5.48
CA MET A 34 2.80 -6.25 -6.28
C MET A 34 2.08 -5.15 -5.46
N LEU A 35 1.05 -5.50 -4.71
CA LEU A 35 0.31 -4.55 -3.86
C LEU A 35 1.18 -4.00 -2.74
N MET A 36 1.91 -4.88 -2.04
CA MET A 36 2.78 -4.50 -0.93
C MET A 36 3.93 -3.60 -1.40
N ASP A 37 4.66 -4.01 -2.43
CA ASP A 37 5.79 -3.25 -2.98
C ASP A 37 5.34 -1.87 -3.48
N THR A 38 4.27 -1.80 -4.25
CA THR A 38 3.74 -0.53 -4.76
C THR A 38 3.29 0.39 -3.62
N GLY A 39 2.61 -0.16 -2.60
CA GLY A 39 2.19 0.57 -1.42
C GLY A 39 3.38 1.09 -0.61
N GLY A 40 4.34 0.23 -0.31
CA GLY A 40 5.56 0.57 0.42
C GLY A 40 6.36 1.68 -0.27
N ASN A 41 6.51 1.59 -1.60
CA ASN A 41 7.18 2.61 -2.42
C ASN A 41 6.43 3.94 -2.40
N ALA A 42 5.10 3.93 -2.54
CA ALA A 42 4.29 5.15 -2.50
C ALA A 42 4.36 5.85 -1.13
N GLY A 43 4.29 5.10 -0.03
CA GLY A 43 4.43 5.61 1.32
C GLY A 43 5.82 6.19 1.60
N SER A 44 6.86 5.47 1.18
CA SER A 44 8.26 5.92 1.33
C SER A 44 8.53 7.20 0.55
N GLN A 45 8.01 7.35 -0.67
CA GLN A 45 8.15 8.60 -1.44
C GLN A 45 7.48 9.79 -0.75
N ALA A 46 6.28 9.62 -0.18
CA ALA A 46 5.63 10.66 0.60
C ALA A 46 6.50 11.05 1.79
N SER A 47 6.99 10.07 2.54
CA SER A 47 7.84 10.26 3.71
C SER A 47 9.11 11.04 3.41
N VAL A 48 9.87 10.64 2.40
CA VAL A 48 11.11 11.32 2.00
C VAL A 48 10.85 12.79 1.66
N THR A 49 9.76 13.07 0.95
CA THR A 49 9.36 14.45 0.62
C THR A 49 9.08 15.27 1.87
N ILE A 50 8.33 14.70 2.83
CA ILE A 50 7.98 15.38 4.07
C ILE A 50 9.22 15.55 4.98
N ILE A 51 10.07 14.55 5.10
CA ILE A 51 11.33 14.64 5.86
C ILE A 51 12.19 15.78 5.34
N ARG A 52 12.34 15.88 4.01
CA ARG A 52 13.07 16.97 3.37
C ARG A 52 12.48 18.33 3.70
N SER A 53 11.17 18.50 3.56
CA SER A 53 10.51 19.76 3.84
C SER A 53 10.59 20.15 5.34
N LEU A 54 10.55 19.15 6.25
CA LEU A 54 10.78 19.35 7.67
C LEU A 54 12.23 19.77 7.98
N ALA A 55 13.22 19.21 7.28
CA ALA A 55 14.63 19.53 7.46
C ALA A 55 14.97 20.94 6.95
N LEU A 56 14.32 21.38 5.85
CA LEU A 56 14.47 22.71 5.28
C LEU A 56 13.63 23.79 6.01
N ASN A 57 12.87 23.42 7.05
CA ASN A 57 11.93 24.27 7.76
C ASN A 57 10.85 24.92 6.86
N GLU A 58 10.55 24.30 5.71
CA GLU A 58 9.45 24.71 4.82
C GLU A 58 8.08 24.39 5.43
N ILE A 59 8.01 23.34 6.25
CA ILE A 59 6.81 22.93 6.99
C ILE A 59 7.16 22.69 8.46
N GLY A 60 6.17 22.96 9.33
CA GLY A 60 6.25 22.67 10.76
C GLY A 60 5.27 21.57 11.19
N THR A 61 5.36 21.13 12.44
CA THR A 61 4.42 20.15 13.01
C THR A 61 2.97 20.66 13.02
N ARG A 62 2.76 21.99 13.04
CA ARG A 62 1.43 22.61 12.96
C ARG A 62 0.79 22.54 11.58
N ASP A 63 1.58 22.28 10.54
CA ASP A 63 1.09 22.17 9.16
C ASP A 63 0.62 20.76 8.79
N ALA A 64 0.57 19.84 9.74
CA ALA A 64 0.21 18.43 9.50
C ALA A 64 -1.06 18.26 8.66
N LEU A 65 -2.12 19.00 8.97
CA LEU A 65 -3.39 18.91 8.25
C LEU A 65 -3.26 19.34 6.79
N LYS A 66 -2.50 20.42 6.52
CA LYS A 66 -2.25 20.90 5.14
C LYS A 66 -1.45 19.87 4.35
N VAL A 67 -0.45 19.27 4.99
CA VAL A 67 0.38 18.22 4.39
C VAL A 67 -0.46 16.99 4.06
N LEU A 68 -1.24 16.48 5.02
CA LEU A 68 -2.10 15.32 4.80
C LEU A 68 -3.16 15.58 3.72
N TRP A 69 -3.73 16.77 3.68
CA TRP A 69 -4.67 17.15 2.61
C TRP A 69 -4.02 17.18 1.23
N LYS A 70 -2.77 17.64 1.14
CA LYS A 70 -1.98 17.60 -0.10
C LYS A 70 -1.70 16.15 -0.52
N GLU A 71 -1.21 15.33 0.41
CA GLU A 71 -0.91 13.91 0.14
C GLU A 71 -2.17 13.12 -0.24
N LEU A 72 -3.31 13.41 0.38
CA LEU A 72 -4.60 12.81 0.00
C LEU A 72 -4.95 13.11 -1.46
N ARG A 73 -4.88 14.38 -1.89
CA ARG A 73 -5.18 14.73 -3.29
C ARG A 73 -4.22 14.07 -4.27
N VAL A 74 -2.93 14.04 -3.95
CA VAL A 74 -1.93 13.36 -4.78
C VAL A 74 -2.20 11.86 -4.83
N SER A 75 -2.57 11.25 -3.70
CA SER A 75 -2.85 9.82 -3.63
C SER A 75 -4.08 9.40 -4.42
N LEU A 76 -5.11 10.24 -4.48
CA LEU A 76 -6.31 9.96 -5.28
C LEU A 76 -5.98 9.89 -6.78
N VAL A 77 -5.18 10.84 -7.28
CA VAL A 77 -4.76 10.85 -8.69
C VAL A 77 -3.80 9.70 -8.97
N LEU A 78 -2.75 9.55 -8.17
CA LEU A 78 -1.76 8.49 -8.34
C LEU A 78 -2.39 7.10 -8.19
N GLY A 79 -3.24 6.92 -7.18
CA GLY A 79 -3.94 5.68 -6.92
C GLY A 79 -4.86 5.29 -8.06
N LEU A 80 -5.59 6.25 -8.64
CA LEU A 80 -6.43 6.00 -9.81
C LEU A 80 -5.59 5.58 -11.03
N CYS A 81 -4.50 6.29 -11.31
CA CYS A 81 -3.60 5.95 -12.40
C CYS A 81 -3.02 4.54 -12.24
N LEU A 82 -2.54 4.20 -11.03
CA LEU A 82 -1.96 2.88 -10.76
C LEU A 82 -3.01 1.78 -10.75
N ALA A 83 -4.23 2.04 -10.28
CA ALA A 83 -5.33 1.07 -10.33
C ALA A 83 -5.72 0.74 -11.78
N VAL A 84 -5.83 1.76 -12.64
CA VAL A 84 -6.10 1.58 -14.07
C VAL A 84 -4.96 0.82 -14.76
N ALA A 85 -3.71 1.19 -14.48
CA ALA A 85 -2.54 0.50 -15.02
C ALA A 85 -2.47 -0.96 -14.55
N CYS A 86 -2.76 -1.21 -13.27
CA CYS A 86 -2.82 -2.55 -12.69
C CYS A 86 -3.92 -3.39 -13.37
N PHE A 87 -5.12 -2.85 -13.51
CA PHE A 87 -6.21 -3.53 -14.21
C PHE A 87 -5.85 -3.86 -15.66
N ALA A 88 -5.31 -2.89 -16.39
CA ALA A 88 -4.86 -3.08 -17.77
C ALA A 88 -3.74 -4.14 -17.86
N LYS A 89 -2.76 -4.12 -16.95
CA LYS A 89 -1.69 -5.12 -16.87
C LYS A 89 -2.26 -6.53 -16.68
N LEU A 90 -3.17 -6.71 -15.73
CA LEU A 90 -3.77 -8.01 -15.46
C LEU A 90 -4.60 -8.55 -16.63
N GLN A 91 -5.33 -7.68 -17.34
CA GLN A 91 -6.17 -8.10 -18.47
C GLN A 91 -5.38 -8.26 -19.77
N LEU A 92 -4.48 -7.33 -20.09
CA LEU A 92 -3.77 -7.33 -21.38
C LEU A 92 -2.50 -8.19 -21.34
N ILE A 93 -1.72 -8.08 -20.26
CA ILE A 93 -0.44 -8.78 -20.18
C ILE A 93 -0.64 -10.19 -19.61
N ASP A 94 -1.22 -10.31 -18.43
CA ASP A 94 -1.29 -11.59 -17.73
C ASP A 94 -2.32 -12.51 -18.37
N ASN A 95 -3.50 -12.01 -18.69
CA ASN A 95 -4.58 -12.80 -19.25
C ASN A 95 -4.41 -13.03 -20.77
N LEU A 96 -4.27 -11.95 -21.56
CA LEU A 96 -4.23 -12.05 -23.02
C LEU A 96 -2.87 -12.50 -23.55
N LEU A 97 -1.76 -11.94 -23.06
CA LEU A 97 -0.42 -12.22 -23.59
C LEU A 97 0.16 -13.52 -23.00
N PHE A 98 0.07 -13.72 -21.69
CA PHE A 98 0.60 -14.92 -21.02
C PHE A 98 -0.42 -16.05 -20.87
N GLY A 99 -1.69 -15.82 -21.19
CA GLY A 99 -2.74 -16.85 -21.15
C GLY A 99 -3.13 -17.31 -19.76
N TYR A 100 -2.89 -16.50 -18.73
CA TYR A 100 -3.30 -16.83 -17.35
C TYR A 100 -4.81 -16.61 -17.19
N SER A 101 -5.61 -17.58 -17.56
CA SER A 101 -7.09 -17.52 -17.56
C SER A 101 -7.74 -17.29 -16.17
N GLY A 102 -6.95 -17.28 -15.11
CA GLY A 102 -7.42 -17.03 -13.74
C GLY A 102 -7.81 -15.58 -13.44
N TYR A 103 -7.36 -14.59 -14.25
CA TYR A 103 -7.67 -13.18 -14.07
C TYR A 103 -8.99 -12.79 -14.76
N THR A 104 -10.11 -13.20 -14.14
CA THR A 104 -11.42 -12.73 -14.60
C THR A 104 -11.57 -11.22 -14.39
N LEU A 105 -12.49 -10.59 -15.12
CA LEU A 105 -12.76 -9.15 -14.99
C LEU A 105 -13.01 -8.74 -13.54
N GLN A 106 -13.79 -9.54 -12.80
CA GLN A 106 -14.12 -9.30 -11.41
C GLN A 106 -12.89 -9.37 -10.50
N ARG A 107 -12.03 -10.38 -10.66
CA ARG A 107 -10.79 -10.53 -9.89
C ARG A 107 -9.82 -9.40 -10.16
N SER A 108 -9.63 -9.02 -11.42
CA SER A 108 -8.78 -7.88 -11.78
C SER A 108 -9.31 -6.56 -11.23
N ALA A 109 -10.64 -6.37 -11.20
CA ALA A 109 -11.24 -5.19 -10.59
C ALA A 109 -10.98 -5.12 -9.08
N ILE A 110 -11.07 -6.24 -8.36
CA ILE A 110 -10.77 -6.31 -6.92
C ILE A 110 -9.31 -5.95 -6.65
N VAL A 111 -8.37 -6.49 -7.42
CA VAL A 111 -6.94 -6.16 -7.30
C VAL A 111 -6.71 -4.68 -7.57
N ALA A 112 -7.33 -4.11 -8.60
CA ALA A 112 -7.22 -2.69 -8.93
C ALA A 112 -7.80 -1.77 -7.84
N VAL A 113 -8.95 -2.11 -7.28
CA VAL A 113 -9.56 -1.36 -6.15
C VAL A 113 -8.68 -1.47 -4.91
N SER A 114 -8.13 -2.65 -4.64
CA SER A 114 -7.16 -2.86 -3.54
C SER A 114 -5.90 -2.02 -3.74
N MET A 115 -5.38 -1.94 -4.97
CA MET A 115 -4.25 -1.07 -5.33
C MET A 115 -4.56 0.40 -5.04
N PHE A 116 -5.73 0.89 -5.47
CA PHE A 116 -6.17 2.25 -5.18
C PHE A 116 -6.19 2.55 -3.69
N ALA A 117 -6.86 1.70 -2.91
CA ALA A 117 -6.98 1.87 -1.46
C ALA A 117 -5.60 1.81 -0.76
N THR A 118 -4.74 0.89 -1.18
CA THR A 118 -3.36 0.76 -0.70
C THR A 118 -2.57 2.05 -0.92
N ILE A 119 -2.61 2.64 -2.12
CA ILE A 119 -1.88 3.88 -2.43
C ILE A 119 -2.38 5.05 -1.58
N VAL A 120 -3.70 5.19 -1.41
CA VAL A 120 -4.28 6.26 -0.59
C VAL A 120 -3.80 6.14 0.86
N ILE A 121 -3.90 4.96 1.44
CA ILE A 121 -3.48 4.72 2.83
C ILE A 121 -1.97 4.87 2.99
N ALA A 122 -1.19 4.34 2.07
CA ALA A 122 0.27 4.43 2.08
C ALA A 122 0.76 5.88 2.08
N LYS A 123 0.17 6.73 1.24
CA LYS A 123 0.51 8.16 1.16
C LYS A 123 0.15 8.92 2.43
N ILE A 124 -1.00 8.62 3.03
CA ILE A 124 -1.41 9.24 4.31
C ILE A 124 -0.46 8.83 5.43
N ILE A 125 -0.12 7.54 5.54
CA ILE A 125 0.81 7.03 6.54
C ILE A 125 2.20 7.61 6.31
N GLY A 126 2.71 7.57 5.08
CA GLY A 126 4.01 8.11 4.70
C GLY A 126 4.14 9.61 4.99
N GLY A 127 3.07 10.37 4.80
CA GLY A 127 3.04 11.81 5.13
C GLY A 127 2.90 12.10 6.62
N SER A 128 2.19 11.27 7.38
CA SER A 128 1.93 11.49 8.81
C SER A 128 3.08 11.08 9.73
N LEU A 129 3.72 9.95 9.45
CA LEU A 129 4.75 9.37 10.34
C LEU A 129 5.95 10.29 10.59
N PRO A 130 6.54 10.98 9.58
CA PRO A 130 7.65 11.91 9.83
C PRO A 130 7.25 13.10 10.72
N ILE A 131 6.03 13.61 10.55
CA ILE A 131 5.52 14.72 11.35
C ILE A 131 5.31 14.26 12.80
N LEU A 132 4.76 13.05 12.98
CA LEU A 132 4.57 12.43 14.29
C LEU A 132 5.92 12.21 14.99
N ALA A 133 6.92 11.65 14.28
CA ALA A 133 8.26 11.45 14.81
C ALA A 133 8.89 12.77 15.29
N LYS A 134 8.78 13.85 14.48
CA LYS A 134 9.27 15.18 14.87
C LYS A 134 8.55 15.73 16.09
N THR A 135 7.23 15.50 16.20
CA THR A 135 6.44 15.91 17.36
C THR A 135 6.90 15.19 18.64
N MET A 136 7.28 13.92 18.52
CA MET A 136 7.83 13.10 19.60
C MET A 136 9.32 13.38 19.86
N LYS A 137 9.93 14.36 19.19
CA LYS A 137 11.37 14.69 19.26
C LYS A 137 12.29 13.52 18.85
N LEU A 138 11.79 12.62 18.01
CA LEU A 138 12.55 11.57 17.36
C LEU A 138 13.04 12.05 15.98
N ASP A 139 14.13 11.45 15.52
CA ASP A 139 14.62 11.71 14.14
C ASP A 139 13.66 11.09 13.12
N PRO A 140 12.95 11.90 12.32
CA PRO A 140 12.02 11.38 11.31
C PRO A 140 12.70 10.47 10.26
N ALA A 141 13.96 10.71 9.94
CA ALA A 141 14.68 9.92 8.94
C ALA A 141 15.00 8.49 9.42
N VAL A 142 15.24 8.33 10.71
CA VAL A 142 15.56 7.03 11.31
C VAL A 142 14.31 6.19 11.54
N VAL A 143 13.24 6.84 12.01
CA VAL A 143 12.03 6.13 12.46
C VAL A 143 11.07 5.83 11.31
N ALA A 144 10.89 6.76 10.37
CA ALA A 144 9.81 6.66 9.40
C ALA A 144 9.94 5.46 8.45
N SER A 145 11.11 5.23 7.86
CA SER A 145 11.25 4.23 6.77
C SER A 145 10.85 2.80 7.18
N PRO A 146 11.40 2.19 8.25
CA PRO A 146 11.04 0.81 8.59
C PRO A 146 9.59 0.66 9.08
N PHE A 147 9.03 1.70 9.70
CA PHE A 147 7.64 1.67 10.16
C PHE A 147 6.64 1.82 9.02
N ILE A 148 6.97 2.64 8.01
CA ILE A 148 6.10 2.83 6.84
C ILE A 148 5.90 1.51 6.12
N THR A 149 6.97 0.83 5.73
CA THR A 149 6.87 -0.44 5.00
C THR A 149 6.08 -1.46 5.81
N THR A 150 6.41 -1.63 7.10
CA THR A 150 5.71 -2.58 7.98
C THR A 150 4.20 -2.32 8.05
N ILE A 151 3.81 -1.08 8.30
CA ILE A 151 2.38 -0.72 8.48
C ILE A 151 1.65 -0.81 7.13
N VAL A 152 2.27 -0.31 6.07
CA VAL A 152 1.67 -0.31 4.72
C VAL A 152 1.51 -1.73 4.20
N ASP A 153 2.50 -2.60 4.37
CA ASP A 153 2.43 -4.01 3.95
C ASP A 153 1.28 -4.74 4.64
N ALA A 154 1.19 -4.60 5.97
CA ALA A 154 0.12 -5.24 6.74
C ALA A 154 -1.27 -4.73 6.33
N LEU A 155 -1.44 -3.41 6.18
CA LEU A 155 -2.72 -2.82 5.79
C LEU A 155 -3.11 -3.16 4.36
N SER A 156 -2.16 -3.13 3.42
CA SER A 156 -2.39 -3.51 2.02
C SER A 156 -2.89 -4.94 1.92
N LEU A 157 -2.25 -5.84 2.66
CA LEU A 157 -2.63 -7.24 2.69
C LEU A 157 -4.02 -7.44 3.31
N ILE A 158 -4.31 -6.79 4.44
CA ILE A 158 -5.62 -6.86 5.10
C ILE A 158 -6.72 -6.36 4.16
N ILE A 159 -6.53 -5.19 3.53
CA ILE A 159 -7.51 -4.60 2.60
C ILE A 159 -7.78 -5.55 1.44
N PHE A 160 -6.71 -6.06 0.83
CA PHE A 160 -6.81 -6.99 -0.28
C PHE A 160 -7.54 -8.28 0.11
N CYS A 161 -7.19 -8.88 1.25
CA CYS A 161 -7.84 -10.10 1.74
C CYS A 161 -9.32 -9.88 2.05
N LEU A 162 -9.64 -8.77 2.73
CA LEU A 162 -11.04 -8.43 3.05
C LEU A 162 -11.88 -8.21 1.80
N LEU A 163 -11.39 -7.45 0.83
CA LEU A 163 -12.10 -7.20 -0.43
C LEU A 163 -12.27 -8.49 -1.24
N SER A 164 -11.21 -9.29 -1.34
CA SER A 164 -11.25 -10.56 -2.07
C SER A 164 -12.24 -11.54 -1.47
N VAL A 165 -12.21 -11.71 -0.16
CA VAL A 165 -13.14 -12.62 0.54
C VAL A 165 -14.58 -12.09 0.52
N SER A 166 -14.78 -10.78 0.74
CA SER A 166 -16.15 -10.22 0.80
C SER A 166 -16.88 -10.21 -0.54
N ILE A 167 -16.15 -10.17 -1.66
CA ILE A 167 -16.76 -10.03 -2.99
C ILE A 167 -16.80 -11.36 -3.75
N LEU A 168 -15.87 -12.28 -3.45
CA LEU A 168 -15.71 -13.53 -4.20
C LEU A 168 -16.15 -14.78 -3.42
N SER A 169 -16.44 -14.65 -2.11
CA SER A 169 -16.93 -15.79 -1.29
C SER A 169 -18.43 -16.06 -1.44
#